data_cf3192cbc87de44572c9dc10993c66c2
#
_entry.id   cf3192cbc87de44572c9dc10993c66c2
#
_cell.length_a   1.000
_cell.length_b   1.000
_cell.length_c   1.000
_cell.angle_alpha   90.00
_cell.angle_beta   90.00
_cell.angle_gamma   90.00
#
_symmetry.space_group_name_H-M   'P 1'
#
loop_
_entity.id
_entity.type
_entity.pdbx_description
1 polymer ?
#
loop_
_entity_poly.entity_id
_entity_poly.type
_entity_poly.pdbx_seq_one_letter_code
_entity_poly.pdbx_strand_id
1 'polypeptide(L)'
;METKVLNYRIIVEPDKQTGTNKTGYTALCPTLGVADSGETIEQAIENVQDAIQTYVESLIIDKLPVPLDQPNKDIVTTTFINVPSNFQPAF
;
A
#
# COMPACT_ATOMS: atom_id res chain seq x y z
N MET A 1 -11.41 20.50 -20.39
CA MET A 1 -11.39 19.07 -20.03
C MET A 1 -11.62 18.93 -18.53
N GLU A 2 -12.55 18.11 -18.14
CA GLU A 2 -12.79 17.89 -16.72
C GLU A 2 -11.71 17.01 -16.12
N THR A 3 -11.26 17.38 -14.94
CA THR A 3 -10.32 16.60 -14.18
C THR A 3 -11.10 15.82 -13.10
N LYS A 4 -10.84 14.53 -13.01
CA LYS A 4 -11.42 13.69 -11.97
C LYS A 4 -10.35 13.33 -10.95
N VAL A 5 -10.73 13.25 -9.69
CA VAL A 5 -9.83 12.83 -8.61
C VAL A 5 -10.19 11.40 -8.23
N LEU A 6 -9.20 10.52 -8.27
CA LEU A 6 -9.35 9.14 -7.85
C LEU A 6 -8.73 8.96 -6.48
N ASN A 7 -9.35 8.17 -5.64
CA ASN A 7 -8.84 7.85 -4.31
C ASN A 7 -8.53 6.37 -4.22
N TYR A 8 -7.35 6.04 -3.69
CA TYR A 8 -6.90 4.68 -3.49
C TYR A 8 -6.51 4.48 -2.03
N ARG A 9 -6.85 3.31 -1.50
CA ARG A 9 -6.39 2.93 -0.16
C ARG A 9 -4.91 2.64 -0.20
N ILE A 10 -4.21 3.09 0.83
CA ILE A 10 -2.78 2.87 0.98
C ILE A 10 -2.57 2.19 2.34
N ILE A 11 -1.81 1.11 2.33
CA ILE A 11 -1.39 0.41 3.54
C ILE A 11 0.07 0.76 3.77
N VAL A 12 0.37 1.31 4.95
CA VAL A 12 1.73 1.70 5.31
C VAL A 12 2.21 0.79 6.43
N GLU A 13 3.37 0.19 6.23
CA GLU A 13 3.97 -0.72 7.20
C GLU A 13 5.41 -0.30 7.49
N PRO A 14 5.85 -0.41 8.76
CA PRO A 14 7.25 -0.20 9.08
C PRO A 14 8.10 -1.31 8.45
N ASP A 15 9.27 -0.95 7.97
CA ASP A 15 10.18 -1.88 7.34
C ASP A 15 11.62 -1.49 7.70
N LYS A 16 12.46 -2.50 7.98
CA LYS A 16 13.87 -2.25 8.24
C LYS A 16 14.63 -2.16 6.94
N GLN A 17 15.39 -1.07 6.79
CA GLN A 17 16.25 -0.92 5.64
C GLN A 17 17.40 -1.92 5.72
N THR A 18 17.68 -2.60 4.61
CA THR A 18 18.74 -3.61 4.52
C THR A 18 20.09 -2.97 4.84
N GLY A 19 20.82 -3.59 5.77
CA GLY A 19 22.17 -3.14 6.13
C GLY A 19 22.21 -1.97 7.08
N THR A 20 21.08 -1.52 7.62
CA THR A 20 21.04 -0.43 8.60
C THR A 20 20.13 -0.81 9.75
N ASN A 21 20.25 -0.10 10.87
CA ASN A 21 19.34 -0.24 12.00
C ASN A 21 18.16 0.75 11.89
N LYS A 22 18.09 1.49 10.80
CA LYS A 22 17.02 2.47 10.61
C LYS A 22 15.74 1.78 10.18
N THR A 23 14.63 2.22 10.75
CA THR A 23 13.30 1.80 10.33
C THR A 23 12.83 2.74 9.24
N GLY A 24 12.49 2.19 8.10
CA GLY A 24 11.77 2.91 7.05
C GLY A 24 10.32 2.48 7.01
N TYR A 25 9.63 2.90 5.98
CA TYR A 25 8.22 2.56 5.78
C TYR A 25 7.99 2.18 4.33
N THR A 26 7.10 1.21 4.13
CA THR A 26 6.64 0.82 2.79
C THR A 26 5.16 1.13 2.70
N ALA A 27 4.78 1.81 1.62
CA ALA A 27 3.39 2.11 1.31
C ALA A 27 2.96 1.27 0.11
N LEU A 28 1.81 0.63 0.23
CA LEU A 28 1.28 -0.26 -0.81
C LEU A 28 -0.12 0.18 -1.18
N CYS A 29 -0.38 0.26 -2.47
CA CYS A 29 -1.73 0.41 -3.01
C CYS A 29 -2.23 -0.98 -3.46
N PRO A 30 -3.11 -1.63 -2.68
CA PRO A 30 -3.52 -3.01 -3.02
C PRO A 30 -4.24 -3.12 -4.36
N THR A 31 -5.08 -2.14 -4.68
CA THR A 31 -5.87 -2.17 -5.92
C THR A 31 -4.99 -2.20 -7.16
N LEU A 32 -3.89 -1.45 -7.16
CA LEU A 32 -3.01 -1.34 -8.32
C LEU A 32 -1.77 -2.23 -8.21
N GLY A 33 -1.48 -2.75 -7.02
CA GLY A 33 -0.25 -3.51 -6.79
C GLY A 33 1.01 -2.65 -6.87
N VAL A 34 0.88 -1.35 -6.61
CA VAL A 34 2.00 -0.41 -6.65
C VAL A 34 2.47 -0.15 -5.23
N ALA A 35 3.78 -0.18 -5.02
CA ALA A 35 4.36 0.06 -3.71
C ALA A 35 5.60 0.95 -3.84
N ASP A 36 5.88 1.69 -2.78
CA ASP A 36 7.09 2.48 -2.69
C ASP A 36 7.46 2.66 -1.21
N SER A 37 8.66 3.12 -0.96
CA SER A 37 9.18 3.24 0.40
C SER A 37 9.63 4.65 0.71
N GLY A 38 9.85 4.94 1.98
CA GLY A 38 10.36 6.20 2.45
C GLY A 38 10.92 6.08 3.86
N GLU A 39 11.66 7.09 4.29
CA GLU A 39 12.22 7.12 5.65
C GLU A 39 11.17 7.50 6.70
N THR A 40 10.11 8.18 6.28
CA THR A 40 8.98 8.54 7.13
C THR A 40 7.68 8.04 6.49
N ILE A 41 6.61 8.02 7.28
CA ILE A 41 5.29 7.65 6.78
C ILE A 41 4.87 8.61 5.65
N GLU A 42 5.05 9.92 5.89
CA GLU A 42 4.70 10.94 4.91
C GLU A 42 5.48 10.78 3.62
N GLN A 43 6.77 10.47 3.73
CA GLN A 43 7.61 10.28 2.56
C GLN A 43 7.21 9.03 1.77
N ALA A 44 6.87 7.93 2.48
CA ALA A 44 6.42 6.71 1.81
C ALA A 44 5.11 6.95 1.06
N ILE A 45 4.17 7.69 1.67
CA ILE A 45 2.90 8.03 1.04
C ILE A 45 3.13 8.91 -0.19
N GLU A 46 3.97 9.92 -0.07
CA GLU A 46 4.29 10.82 -1.18
C GLU A 46 4.92 10.05 -2.34
N ASN A 47 5.86 9.15 -2.03
CA ASN A 47 6.52 8.37 -3.06
C ASN A 47 5.57 7.39 -3.75
N VAL A 48 4.70 6.71 -3.00
CA VAL A 48 3.73 5.81 -3.61
C VAL A 48 2.70 6.59 -4.42
N GLN A 49 2.34 7.79 -3.99
CA GLN A 49 1.43 8.65 -4.72
C GLN A 49 2.01 8.99 -6.11
N ASP A 50 3.28 9.34 -6.18
CA ASP A 50 3.94 9.60 -7.45
C ASP A 50 4.00 8.36 -8.33
N ALA A 51 4.27 7.20 -7.73
CA ALA A 51 4.30 5.94 -8.46
C ALA A 51 2.91 5.58 -9.01
N ILE A 52 1.86 5.79 -8.23
CA ILE A 52 0.48 5.56 -8.65
C ILE A 52 0.13 6.49 -9.82
N GLN A 53 0.47 7.78 -9.69
CA GLN A 53 0.20 8.76 -10.73
C GLN A 53 0.82 8.33 -12.05
N THR A 54 2.08 7.94 -12.03
CA THR A 54 2.80 7.49 -13.22
C THR A 54 2.17 6.22 -13.80
N TYR A 55 1.81 5.27 -12.96
CA TYR A 55 1.20 4.03 -13.40
C TYR A 55 -0.16 4.26 -14.05
N VAL A 56 -1.02 5.06 -13.43
CA VAL A 56 -2.34 5.40 -13.98
C VAL A 56 -2.20 6.13 -15.30
N GLU A 57 -1.29 7.07 -15.39
CA GLU A 57 -1.05 7.79 -16.64
C GLU A 57 -0.60 6.87 -17.76
N SER A 58 0.23 5.86 -17.45
CA SER A 58 0.66 4.89 -18.46
C SER A 58 -0.51 4.05 -18.96
N LEU A 59 -1.43 3.66 -18.07
CA LEU A 59 -2.63 2.93 -18.47
C LEU A 59 -3.50 3.78 -19.42
N ILE A 60 -3.65 5.06 -19.11
CA ILE A 60 -4.46 5.98 -19.95
C ILE A 60 -3.82 6.13 -21.31
N ILE A 61 -2.50 6.31 -21.39
CA ILE A 61 -1.78 6.43 -22.64
C ILE A 61 -1.98 5.18 -23.51
N ASP A 62 -1.94 4.01 -22.89
CA ASP A 62 -2.10 2.73 -23.60
C ASP A 62 -3.57 2.38 -23.83
N LYS A 63 -4.50 3.26 -23.45
CA LYS A 63 -5.94 3.06 -23.58
C LYS A 63 -6.43 1.80 -22.85
N LEU A 64 -5.80 1.48 -21.73
CA LEU A 64 -6.20 0.39 -20.87
C LEU A 64 -7.13 0.89 -19.76
N PRO A 65 -8.02 0.04 -19.26
CA PRO A 65 -8.89 0.44 -18.16
C PRO A 65 -8.09 0.69 -16.89
N VAL A 66 -8.49 1.72 -16.15
CA VAL A 66 -7.87 2.08 -14.87
C VAL A 66 -8.68 1.43 -13.75
N PRO A 67 -8.08 0.50 -12.97
CA PRO A 67 -8.78 -0.09 -11.84
C PRO A 67 -9.13 0.97 -10.81
N LEU A 68 -10.34 0.92 -10.30
CA LEU A 68 -10.81 1.84 -9.26
C LEU A 68 -10.83 1.14 -7.92
N ASP A 69 -10.51 1.88 -6.87
CA ASP A 69 -10.58 1.34 -5.53
C ASP A 69 -12.04 1.12 -5.14
N GLN A 70 -12.31 -0.01 -4.51
CA GLN A 70 -13.65 -0.39 -4.06
C GLN A 70 -13.59 -0.77 -2.59
N PRO A 71 -13.50 0.22 -1.69
CA PRO A 71 -13.28 -0.06 -0.27
C PRO A 71 -14.40 -0.88 0.38
N ASN A 72 -15.60 -0.86 -0.20
CA ASN A 72 -16.72 -1.62 0.35
C ASN A 72 -16.77 -3.07 -0.15
N LYS A 73 -15.87 -3.46 -1.04
CA LYS A 73 -15.85 -4.81 -1.60
C LYS A 73 -15.20 -5.81 -0.65
N ASP A 74 -14.21 -5.36 0.09
CA ASP A 74 -13.45 -6.22 0.99
C ASP A 74 -13.98 -6.11 2.41
N ILE A 75 -14.06 -7.25 3.08
CA ILE A 75 -14.43 -7.31 4.49
C ILE A 75 -13.18 -7.66 5.27
N VAL A 76 -12.81 -6.80 6.22
CA VAL A 76 -11.68 -7.04 7.11
C VAL A 76 -12.23 -7.46 8.46
N THR A 77 -11.82 -8.64 8.92
CA THR A 77 -12.28 -9.17 10.19
C THR A 77 -11.16 -9.95 10.87
N THR A 78 -11.42 -10.38 12.08
CA THR A 78 -10.47 -11.19 12.85
C THR A 78 -11.15 -12.49 13.26
N THR A 79 -10.35 -13.49 13.57
CA THR A 79 -10.86 -14.73 14.14
C THR A 79 -10.02 -15.11 15.34
N PHE A 80 -10.53 -16.02 16.14
CA PHE A 80 -9.84 -16.49 17.33
C PHE A 80 -9.24 -17.86 17.07
N ILE A 81 -7.96 -18.00 17.41
CA ILE A 81 -7.27 -19.29 17.33
C ILE A 81 -6.84 -19.68 18.73
N ASN A 82 -7.22 -20.86 19.17
CA ASN A 82 -6.81 -21.38 20.46
C ASN A 82 -5.46 -22.08 20.31
N VAL A 83 -4.50 -21.64 21.12
CA VAL A 83 -3.16 -22.23 21.11
C VAL A 83 -2.76 -22.59 22.54
N PRO A 84 -1.82 -23.54 22.71
CA PRO A 84 -1.27 -23.81 24.05
C PRO A 84 -0.62 -22.54 24.61
N SER A 85 -0.72 -22.36 25.93
CA SER A 85 -0.20 -21.15 26.58
C SER A 85 1.31 -20.98 26.45
N ASN A 86 2.03 -22.04 26.08
CA ASN A 86 3.48 -22.01 25.93
C ASN A 86 3.94 -21.74 24.49
N PHE A 87 3.02 -21.26 23.61
CA PHE A 87 3.41 -20.92 22.24
C PHE A 87 4.40 -19.75 22.25
N GLN A 88 5.21 -19.66 21.19
CA GLN A 88 6.16 -18.57 21.02
C GLN A 88 5.71 -17.65 19.88
N PRO A 89 5.43 -16.37 20.15
CA PRO A 89 5.16 -15.41 19.09
C PRO A 89 6.38 -15.24 18.20
N ALA A 90 6.16 -15.12 16.89
CA ALA A 90 7.24 -15.04 15.90
C ALA A 90 7.52 -13.60 15.48
N PHE A 91 7.74 -12.70 16.47
CA PHE A 91 8.21 -11.34 16.16
C PHE A 91 8.91 -10.68 17.31
#